data_d2ef5dd51066d331fd84c60f4f453e25
#
_entry.id   d2ef5dd51066d331fd84c60f4f453e25
#
_cell.length_a   1.000
_cell.length_b   1.000
_cell.length_c   1.000
_cell.angle_alpha   90.00
_cell.angle_beta   90.00
_cell.angle_gamma   90.00
#
_symmetry.space_group_name_H-M   'P 1'
#
loop_
_entity.id
_entity.type
_entity.pdbx_description
1 polymer ?
#
loop_
_entity_poly.entity_id
_entity_poly.type
_entity_poly.pdbx_seq_one_letter_code
_entity_poly.pdbx_strand_id
1 'polypeptide(L)'
;MHPTVNKAIGTNPKDAAVVIPLRHDTDRNNPEVFWVKRSTKLAFLGGFYAFPGGQLDAHDAEARVEHCEDQERAAMISCAAREMFEETGVLLARGSETLTVGQRASLLDDLESERMSWSELITHYGLRLDANDFTFVGRWVTPPFAPRRFDTWFFLATCPAKQQPRVTGDSELESGEWISAREAYRKWELSEVLVPPPVLHALKTLAAGLTNDLVERFLSVPEAHQQPTRRIEFRPNYICFPLRTKTLPPATHTNCYLIYTSQEILVIDPGSPYDEEQEALASCVDDLISEGRTVREIVLTHVHPDHIGGVHALNGHLRAKHGGAVAIAAHRRTSESLKGQIHVDHFIEDGAVLELNGEPQIKLRALHTPGHARGHLCFHDERTGALISGDNVVGFGSVLIDPPEGDMRAYLASLKRMRELPNLSVLFGGHGPAVANPYKKIDEYISHRLEREELILAAVREGATTSKEIVARVYFDVSPKAHAMAERAVVAHLEKLEADGSVSRASDDSISATKAND
;
A
#
# COMPACT_ATOMS: atom_id res chain seq x y z
N MET A 1 -22.50 -3.08 5.48
CA MET A 1 -21.59 -3.33 6.62
C MET A 1 -20.46 -2.33 6.51
N HIS A 2 -20.37 -1.37 7.44
CA HIS A 2 -19.32 -0.37 7.44
C HIS A 2 -18.00 -1.03 7.87
N PRO A 3 -16.87 -0.74 7.22
CA PRO A 3 -15.59 -1.15 7.75
C PRO A 3 -15.36 -0.42 9.07
N THR A 4 -15.26 -1.17 10.15
CA THR A 4 -14.94 -0.69 11.50
C THR A 4 -13.58 0.02 11.48
N VAL A 5 -13.62 1.34 11.44
CA VAL A 5 -12.46 2.19 11.70
C VAL A 5 -12.27 2.19 13.21
N ASN A 6 -11.32 1.39 13.72
CA ASN A 6 -10.53 1.70 14.92
C ASN A 6 -9.78 0.46 15.42
N LYS A 7 -8.61 0.18 14.82
CA LYS A 7 -7.51 -0.41 15.58
C LYS A 7 -6.28 0.43 15.30
N ALA A 8 -5.65 0.91 16.36
CA ALA A 8 -4.42 1.68 16.31
C ALA A 8 -3.39 0.96 15.41
N ILE A 9 -2.84 1.68 14.43
CA ILE A 9 -1.70 1.20 13.66
C ILE A 9 -0.53 1.11 14.62
N GLY A 10 0.03 -0.08 14.75
CA GLY A 10 1.01 -0.46 15.76
C GLY A 10 0.73 -1.85 16.31
N THR A 11 -0.13 -2.63 15.63
CA THR A 11 -0.37 -4.04 15.97
C THR A 11 0.90 -4.85 15.76
N ASN A 12 1.21 -5.73 16.71
CA ASN A 12 2.25 -6.72 16.49
C ASN A 12 1.98 -7.46 15.19
N PRO A 13 3.01 -7.72 14.37
CA PRO A 13 2.85 -8.52 13.17
C PRO A 13 2.25 -9.87 13.54
N LYS A 14 1.36 -10.38 12.69
CA LYS A 14 0.81 -11.74 12.82
C LYS A 14 1.71 -12.69 12.05
N ASP A 15 1.92 -13.86 12.62
CA ASP A 15 2.67 -14.91 11.95
C ASP A 15 1.95 -15.38 10.69
N ALA A 16 2.71 -15.59 9.61
CA ALA A 16 2.22 -16.00 8.32
C ALA A 16 3.27 -16.83 7.57
N ALA A 17 2.82 -17.63 6.62
CA ALA A 17 3.71 -18.38 5.76
C ALA A 17 3.28 -18.31 4.29
N VAL A 18 4.26 -18.32 3.40
CA VAL A 18 4.10 -18.24 1.95
C VAL A 18 4.92 -19.33 1.29
N VAL A 19 4.34 -20.00 0.30
CA VAL A 19 5.07 -20.91 -0.59
C VAL A 19 5.39 -20.18 -1.90
N ILE A 20 6.63 -20.29 -2.35
CA ILE A 20 7.05 -19.99 -3.73
C ILE A 20 7.00 -21.32 -4.50
N PRO A 21 5.91 -21.60 -5.25
CA PRO A 21 5.72 -22.90 -5.88
C PRO A 21 6.55 -22.97 -7.16
N LEU A 22 7.47 -23.93 -7.23
CA LEU A 22 8.19 -24.28 -8.45
C LEU A 22 7.43 -25.33 -9.25
N ARG A 23 7.42 -25.16 -10.57
CA ARG A 23 6.87 -26.18 -11.45
C ARG A 23 7.76 -27.43 -11.43
N HIS A 24 7.13 -28.61 -11.38
CA HIS A 24 7.85 -29.86 -11.54
C HIS A 24 8.56 -29.89 -12.91
N ASP A 25 9.80 -30.37 -12.95
CA ASP A 25 10.65 -30.43 -14.15
C ASP A 25 10.91 -29.04 -14.82
N THR A 26 10.88 -27.97 -14.02
CA THR A 26 11.19 -26.63 -14.51
C THR A 26 12.64 -26.53 -15.00
N ASP A 27 12.87 -25.69 -16.03
CA ASP A 27 14.23 -25.36 -16.46
C ASP A 27 15.00 -24.63 -15.35
N ARG A 28 16.10 -25.21 -14.90
CA ARG A 28 16.95 -24.61 -13.83
C ARG A 28 17.50 -23.23 -14.18
N ASN A 29 17.67 -22.90 -15.47
CA ASN A 29 18.16 -21.60 -15.91
C ASN A 29 17.04 -20.55 -16.06
N ASN A 30 15.77 -20.99 -16.14
CA ASN A 30 14.61 -20.15 -16.26
C ASN A 30 13.40 -20.78 -15.54
N PRO A 31 13.43 -20.88 -14.20
CA PRO A 31 12.41 -21.59 -13.44
C PRO A 31 11.04 -20.94 -13.58
N GLU A 32 10.01 -21.78 -13.65
CA GLU A 32 8.62 -21.35 -13.60
C GLU A 32 8.10 -21.44 -12.17
N VAL A 33 7.42 -20.36 -11.77
CA VAL A 33 6.73 -20.23 -10.49
C VAL A 33 5.22 -20.09 -10.71
N PHE A 34 4.42 -20.53 -9.75
CA PHE A 34 3.00 -20.21 -9.74
C PHE A 34 2.78 -18.97 -8.89
N TRP A 35 2.34 -17.90 -9.50
CA TRP A 35 1.96 -16.70 -8.78
C TRP A 35 0.47 -16.44 -8.88
N VAL A 36 -0.06 -15.64 -7.98
CA VAL A 36 -1.48 -15.34 -7.87
C VAL A 36 -1.70 -13.84 -7.86
N LYS A 37 -2.80 -13.39 -8.46
CA LYS A 37 -3.24 -12.02 -8.39
C LYS A 37 -4.28 -11.88 -7.28
N ARG A 38 -3.99 -11.04 -6.32
CA ARG A 38 -4.89 -10.75 -5.20
C ARG A 38 -6.11 -9.96 -5.68
N SER A 39 -7.29 -10.30 -5.15
CA SER A 39 -8.53 -9.62 -5.51
C SER A 39 -8.45 -8.11 -5.22
N THR A 40 -8.89 -7.29 -6.18
CA THR A 40 -8.99 -5.82 -6.00
C THR A 40 -10.01 -5.40 -4.94
N LYS A 41 -10.77 -6.33 -4.38
CA LYS A 41 -11.68 -6.09 -3.25
C LYS A 41 -10.96 -6.04 -1.91
N LEU A 42 -9.75 -6.57 -1.81
CA LEU A 42 -8.97 -6.59 -0.58
C LEU A 42 -8.49 -5.18 -0.22
N ALA A 43 -8.62 -4.85 1.07
CA ALA A 43 -8.19 -3.56 1.61
C ALA A 43 -6.67 -3.38 1.68
N PHE A 44 -5.89 -4.47 1.62
CA PHE A 44 -4.43 -4.45 1.70
C PHE A 44 -3.81 -5.20 0.53
N LEU A 45 -3.02 -4.51 -0.28
CA LEU A 45 -2.37 -5.02 -1.50
C LEU A 45 -3.33 -5.73 -2.48
N GLY A 46 -4.60 -5.30 -2.57
CA GLY A 46 -5.53 -5.78 -3.60
C GLY A 46 -5.04 -5.40 -4.99
N GLY A 47 -5.10 -6.35 -5.95
CA GLY A 47 -4.60 -6.19 -7.31
C GLY A 47 -3.10 -6.43 -7.49
N PHE A 48 -2.36 -6.69 -6.41
CA PHE A 48 -0.96 -7.08 -6.47
C PHE A 48 -0.80 -8.55 -6.78
N TYR A 49 0.32 -8.89 -7.41
CA TYR A 49 0.75 -10.27 -7.56
C TYR A 49 1.56 -10.73 -6.35
N ALA A 50 1.30 -11.95 -5.91
CA ALA A 50 1.91 -12.58 -4.75
C ALA A 50 2.16 -14.07 -5.01
N PHE A 51 2.73 -14.76 -4.05
CA PHE A 51 2.73 -16.22 -3.98
C PHE A 51 1.64 -16.68 -3.00
N PRO A 52 1.14 -17.93 -3.14
CA PRO A 52 0.16 -18.49 -2.23
C PRO A 52 0.63 -18.49 -0.77
N GLY A 53 -0.26 -18.11 0.15
CA GLY A 53 0.05 -18.07 1.57
C GLY A 53 -0.84 -17.16 2.37
N GLY A 54 -0.84 -17.37 3.69
CA GLY A 54 -1.68 -16.63 4.61
C GLY A 54 -1.23 -16.69 6.05
N GLN A 55 -2.16 -16.40 6.96
CA GLN A 55 -1.92 -16.31 8.40
C GLN A 55 -1.83 -17.70 9.03
N LEU A 56 -0.91 -17.85 9.99
CA LEU A 56 -0.83 -19.03 10.84
C LEU A 56 -2.14 -19.24 11.60
N ASP A 57 -2.68 -20.45 11.51
CA ASP A 57 -3.84 -20.94 12.28
C ASP A 57 -3.38 -21.83 13.44
N ALA A 58 -4.23 -21.97 14.46
CA ALA A 58 -3.94 -22.84 15.61
C ALA A 58 -3.74 -24.31 15.20
N HIS A 59 -4.49 -24.79 14.23
CA HIS A 59 -4.42 -26.16 13.73
C HIS A 59 -3.17 -26.47 12.90
N ASP A 60 -2.43 -25.43 12.45
CA ASP A 60 -1.15 -25.62 11.76
C ASP A 60 -0.09 -26.20 12.71
N ALA A 61 -0.10 -25.78 13.99
CA ALA A 61 0.83 -26.28 14.99
C ALA A 61 0.53 -27.72 15.46
N GLU A 62 -0.68 -28.23 15.18
CA GLU A 62 -1.08 -29.60 15.52
C GLU A 62 -0.64 -30.64 14.48
N ALA A 63 -0.40 -30.20 13.24
CA ALA A 63 0.02 -31.08 12.16
C ALA A 63 1.49 -31.46 12.30
N ARG A 64 1.74 -32.77 12.27
CA ARG A 64 3.12 -33.29 12.37
C ARG A 64 3.88 -33.04 11.07
N VAL A 65 5.08 -32.48 11.21
CA VAL A 65 6.05 -32.32 10.12
C VAL A 65 7.27 -33.22 10.40
N GLU A 66 7.52 -34.14 9.49
CA GLU A 66 8.68 -35.03 9.57
C GLU A 66 9.99 -34.24 9.35
N HIS A 67 11.08 -34.71 9.96
CA HIS A 67 12.42 -34.12 9.87
C HIS A 67 12.48 -32.63 10.31
N CYS A 68 11.61 -32.22 11.24
CA CYS A 68 11.61 -30.88 11.84
C CYS A 68 11.49 -30.99 13.35
N GLU A 69 12.55 -30.61 14.08
CA GLU A 69 12.56 -30.57 15.55
C GLU A 69 12.09 -29.19 16.08
N ASP A 70 12.24 -28.14 15.27
CA ASP A 70 11.80 -26.78 15.57
C ASP A 70 10.28 -26.66 15.37
N GLN A 71 9.55 -26.49 16.47
CA GLN A 71 8.09 -26.41 16.47
C GLN A 71 7.56 -25.16 15.73
N GLU A 72 8.24 -24.01 15.84
CA GLU A 72 7.86 -22.79 15.12
C GLU A 72 7.97 -23.02 13.61
N ARG A 73 9.10 -23.56 13.17
CA ARG A 73 9.31 -23.89 11.76
C ARG A 73 8.33 -24.96 11.26
N ALA A 74 8.03 -25.98 12.05
CA ALA A 74 7.05 -27.00 11.70
C ALA A 74 5.65 -26.39 11.48
N ALA A 75 5.20 -25.52 12.38
CA ALA A 75 3.93 -24.83 12.24
C ALA A 75 3.89 -23.94 10.98
N MET A 76 4.98 -23.24 10.66
CA MET A 76 5.07 -22.42 9.45
C MET A 76 5.07 -23.23 8.16
N ILE A 77 5.71 -24.42 8.14
CA ILE A 77 5.65 -25.36 7.01
C ILE A 77 4.22 -25.87 6.83
N SER A 78 3.56 -26.24 7.92
CA SER A 78 2.17 -26.68 7.93
C SER A 78 1.24 -25.61 7.37
N CYS A 79 1.35 -24.37 7.87
CA CYS A 79 0.62 -23.21 7.39
C CYS A 79 0.83 -22.99 5.87
N ALA A 80 2.08 -22.98 5.42
CA ALA A 80 2.41 -22.81 4.01
C ALA A 80 1.78 -23.91 3.12
N ALA A 81 1.76 -25.16 3.59
CA ALA A 81 1.16 -26.29 2.87
C ALA A 81 -0.38 -26.20 2.85
N ARG A 82 -1.02 -25.79 3.96
CA ARG A 82 -2.47 -25.59 4.06
C ARG A 82 -2.93 -24.47 3.13
N GLU A 83 -2.32 -23.31 3.24
CA GLU A 83 -2.66 -22.14 2.41
C GLU A 83 -2.49 -22.43 0.91
N MET A 84 -1.41 -23.14 0.53
CA MET A 84 -1.23 -23.58 -0.84
C MET A 84 -2.38 -24.50 -1.30
N PHE A 85 -2.88 -25.38 -0.43
CA PHE A 85 -3.99 -26.24 -0.75
C PHE A 85 -5.32 -25.50 -0.83
N GLU A 86 -5.62 -24.64 0.15
CA GLU A 86 -6.84 -23.81 0.19
C GLU A 86 -6.94 -22.88 -1.02
N GLU A 87 -5.85 -22.21 -1.36
CA GLU A 87 -5.83 -21.21 -2.43
C GLU A 87 -5.74 -21.79 -3.85
N THR A 88 -5.18 -22.99 -4.01
CA THR A 88 -4.85 -23.54 -5.35
C THR A 88 -5.25 -25.00 -5.59
N GLY A 89 -5.71 -25.71 -4.57
CA GLY A 89 -6.01 -27.15 -4.62
C GLY A 89 -4.76 -28.05 -4.77
N VAL A 90 -3.54 -27.49 -4.60
CA VAL A 90 -2.29 -28.25 -4.64
C VAL A 90 -1.88 -28.68 -3.25
N LEU A 91 -1.81 -29.98 -3.02
CA LEU A 91 -1.49 -30.58 -1.74
C LEU A 91 0.00 -30.95 -1.67
N LEU A 92 0.78 -30.12 -1.00
CA LEU A 92 2.23 -30.29 -0.79
C LEU A 92 2.51 -31.26 0.37
N ALA A 93 2.02 -32.49 0.26
CA ALA A 93 2.23 -33.55 1.24
C ALA A 93 2.56 -34.83 0.53
N ARG A 94 3.50 -35.62 1.08
CA ARG A 94 3.83 -36.98 0.60
C ARG A 94 2.64 -37.90 0.79
N GLY A 95 2.35 -38.74 -0.21
CA GLY A 95 1.14 -39.55 -0.29
C GLY A 95 0.02 -38.90 -1.10
N SER A 96 0.06 -37.60 -1.35
CA SER A 96 -0.94 -36.88 -2.13
C SER A 96 -0.98 -37.29 -3.61
N GLU A 97 0.09 -37.89 -4.13
CA GLU A 97 0.18 -38.44 -5.48
C GLU A 97 -0.77 -39.59 -5.75
N THR A 98 -1.26 -40.25 -4.70
CA THR A 98 -2.24 -41.35 -4.78
C THR A 98 -3.68 -40.84 -4.90
N LEU A 99 -3.94 -39.57 -4.55
CA LEU A 99 -5.26 -38.97 -4.55
C LEU A 99 -5.66 -38.54 -5.96
N THR A 100 -6.86 -38.91 -6.36
CA THR A 100 -7.48 -38.40 -7.59
C THR A 100 -7.83 -36.91 -7.48
N VAL A 101 -8.07 -36.25 -8.61
CA VAL A 101 -8.54 -34.84 -8.64
C VAL A 101 -9.84 -34.68 -7.85
N GLY A 102 -10.79 -35.64 -7.99
CA GLY A 102 -12.08 -35.57 -7.27
C GLY A 102 -11.90 -35.74 -5.76
N GLN A 103 -11.01 -36.59 -5.31
CA GLN A 103 -10.71 -36.73 -3.87
C GLN A 103 -10.10 -35.46 -3.31
N ARG A 104 -9.12 -34.85 -3.97
CA ARG A 104 -8.55 -33.57 -3.53
C ARG A 104 -9.60 -32.44 -3.48
N ALA A 105 -10.51 -32.38 -4.47
CA ALA A 105 -11.61 -31.42 -4.46
C ALA A 105 -12.56 -31.63 -3.26
N SER A 106 -12.87 -32.90 -2.90
CA SER A 106 -13.66 -33.21 -1.70
C SER A 106 -12.94 -32.81 -0.41
N LEU A 107 -11.62 -33.06 -0.34
CA LEU A 107 -10.81 -32.67 0.81
C LEU A 107 -10.78 -31.13 1.00
N LEU A 108 -10.70 -30.40 -0.09
CA LEU A 108 -10.73 -28.93 -0.05
C LEU A 108 -12.09 -28.43 0.46
N ASP A 109 -13.19 -29.01 -0.03
CA ASP A 109 -14.55 -28.67 0.43
C ASP A 109 -14.77 -29.04 1.92
N ASP A 110 -14.18 -30.14 2.39
CA ASP A 110 -14.23 -30.53 3.82
C ASP A 110 -13.46 -29.54 4.71
N LEU A 111 -12.32 -29.04 4.23
CA LEU A 111 -11.51 -28.04 4.94
C LEU A 111 -12.19 -26.66 4.95
N GLU A 112 -12.63 -26.15 3.78
CA GLU A 112 -13.32 -24.86 3.64
C GLU A 112 -14.65 -24.79 4.40
N SER A 113 -15.35 -25.93 4.52
CA SER A 113 -16.61 -26.02 5.27
C SER A 113 -16.41 -26.34 6.75
N GLU A 114 -15.17 -26.33 7.25
CA GLU A 114 -14.81 -26.66 8.64
C GLU A 114 -15.31 -28.04 9.11
N ARG A 115 -15.60 -28.98 8.17
CA ARG A 115 -15.98 -30.36 8.50
C ARG A 115 -14.79 -31.18 9.01
N MET A 116 -13.60 -30.80 8.62
CA MET A 116 -12.34 -31.43 9.03
C MET A 116 -11.27 -30.36 9.18
N SER A 117 -10.51 -30.37 10.26
CA SER A 117 -9.35 -29.49 10.42
C SER A 117 -8.18 -29.98 9.56
N TRP A 118 -7.21 -29.07 9.31
CA TRP A 118 -6.02 -29.40 8.53
C TRP A 118 -5.24 -30.58 9.12
N SER A 119 -5.02 -30.61 10.43
CA SER A 119 -4.30 -31.68 11.11
C SER A 119 -5.03 -33.02 11.04
N GLU A 120 -6.38 -33.01 11.16
CA GLU A 120 -7.21 -34.21 10.98
C GLU A 120 -7.15 -34.73 9.54
N LEU A 121 -7.19 -33.84 8.54
CA LEU A 121 -7.08 -34.17 7.13
C LEU A 121 -5.76 -34.89 6.84
N ILE A 122 -4.64 -34.34 7.26
CA ILE A 122 -3.31 -34.92 7.07
C ILE A 122 -3.24 -36.30 7.70
N THR A 123 -3.76 -36.44 8.92
CA THR A 123 -3.72 -37.73 9.66
C THR A 123 -4.67 -38.76 9.06
N HIS A 124 -5.91 -38.40 8.75
CA HIS A 124 -6.97 -39.29 8.26
C HIS A 124 -6.60 -39.94 6.92
N TYR A 125 -5.99 -39.17 6.03
CA TYR A 125 -5.59 -39.65 4.69
C TYR A 125 -4.17 -40.21 4.64
N GLY A 126 -3.49 -40.34 5.79
CA GLY A 126 -2.12 -40.86 5.86
C GLY A 126 -1.11 -40.04 5.10
N LEU A 127 -1.38 -38.72 4.97
CA LEU A 127 -0.49 -37.77 4.33
C LEU A 127 0.63 -37.36 5.29
N ARG A 128 1.77 -36.96 4.75
CA ARG A 128 2.93 -36.59 5.55
C ARG A 128 3.54 -35.31 5.02
N LEU A 129 3.65 -34.31 5.90
CA LEU A 129 4.46 -33.13 5.66
C LEU A 129 5.91 -33.43 6.01
N ASP A 130 6.84 -33.10 5.14
CA ASP A 130 8.27 -33.35 5.35
C ASP A 130 9.05 -32.03 5.15
N ALA A 131 9.81 -31.62 6.16
CA ALA A 131 10.57 -30.39 6.13
C ALA A 131 11.60 -30.32 4.99
N ASN A 132 12.03 -31.46 4.46
CA ASN A 132 12.95 -31.53 3.34
C ASN A 132 12.32 -31.11 2.00
N ASP A 133 10.98 -31.05 1.93
CA ASP A 133 10.25 -30.58 0.75
C ASP A 133 10.05 -29.06 0.73
N PHE A 134 10.43 -28.37 1.82
CA PHE A 134 10.27 -26.92 2.01
C PHE A 134 11.61 -26.26 2.32
N THR A 135 12.17 -25.57 1.34
CA THR A 135 13.41 -24.82 1.54
C THR A 135 13.09 -23.41 2.07
N PHE A 136 13.54 -23.10 3.29
CA PHE A 136 13.40 -21.75 3.85
C PHE A 136 14.25 -20.76 3.07
N VAL A 137 13.64 -19.62 2.66
CA VAL A 137 14.27 -18.60 1.80
C VAL A 137 14.09 -17.19 2.33
N GLY A 138 13.65 -17.02 3.57
CA GLY A 138 13.62 -15.70 4.24
C GLY A 138 12.41 -15.49 5.14
N ARG A 139 12.53 -14.51 6.02
CA ARG A 139 11.48 -14.08 6.96
C ARG A 139 11.34 -12.56 6.86
N TRP A 140 10.18 -12.11 6.38
CA TRP A 140 9.92 -10.71 6.04
C TRP A 140 8.83 -10.12 6.92
N VAL A 141 9.09 -8.94 7.47
CA VAL A 141 8.12 -8.24 8.32
C VAL A 141 7.49 -7.07 7.54
N THR A 142 6.16 -7.04 7.51
CA THR A 142 5.43 -5.91 6.93
C THR A 142 5.80 -4.60 7.64
N PRO A 143 6.15 -3.53 6.92
CA PRO A 143 6.53 -2.26 7.50
C PRO A 143 5.46 -1.66 8.43
N PRO A 144 5.83 -0.82 9.43
CA PRO A 144 4.90 -0.31 10.43
C PRO A 144 3.83 0.65 9.91
N PHE A 145 3.98 1.22 8.72
CA PHE A 145 2.98 2.09 8.10
C PHE A 145 1.77 1.35 7.52
N ALA A 146 1.86 0.03 7.40
CA ALA A 146 0.79 -0.78 6.82
C ALA A 146 -0.35 -1.00 7.84
N PRO A 147 -1.63 -0.98 7.40
CA PRO A 147 -2.79 -1.17 8.27
C PRO A 147 -2.93 -2.59 8.81
N ARG A 148 -2.33 -3.56 8.13
CA ARG A 148 -2.19 -4.95 8.57
C ARG A 148 -0.74 -5.35 8.44
N ARG A 149 -0.22 -6.04 9.46
CA ARG A 149 1.19 -6.42 9.50
C ARG A 149 1.30 -7.92 9.71
N PHE A 150 2.26 -8.51 9.00
CA PHE A 150 2.60 -9.92 9.06
C PHE A 150 4.10 -10.09 9.25
N ASP A 151 4.47 -11.13 9.96
CA ASP A 151 5.80 -11.69 10.03
C ASP A 151 5.78 -12.97 9.23
N THR A 152 6.27 -12.92 8.00
CA THR A 152 6.00 -13.91 6.98
C THR A 152 7.24 -14.75 6.67
N TRP A 153 7.11 -16.06 6.84
CA TRP A 153 8.11 -17.03 6.41
C TRP A 153 7.89 -17.43 4.96
N PHE A 154 8.96 -17.41 4.18
CA PHE A 154 8.93 -17.80 2.78
C PHE A 154 9.61 -19.16 2.59
N PHE A 155 8.92 -20.07 1.93
CA PHE A 155 9.42 -21.38 1.58
C PHE A 155 9.36 -21.59 0.08
N LEU A 156 10.43 -22.17 -0.48
CA LEU A 156 10.46 -22.65 -1.85
C LEU A 156 10.08 -24.14 -1.83
N ALA A 157 9.10 -24.53 -2.63
CA ALA A 157 8.66 -25.92 -2.73
C ALA A 157 8.33 -26.30 -4.18
N THR A 158 8.60 -27.56 -4.56
CA THR A 158 8.26 -28.07 -5.89
C THR A 158 6.85 -28.66 -5.89
N CYS A 159 5.99 -28.22 -6.78
CA CYS A 159 4.66 -28.79 -6.94
C CYS A 159 4.74 -30.24 -7.45
N PRO A 160 3.87 -31.15 -6.94
CA PRO A 160 3.80 -32.52 -7.45
C PRO A 160 3.43 -32.55 -8.94
N ALA A 161 4.11 -33.38 -9.74
CA ALA A 161 4.00 -33.41 -11.21
C ALA A 161 2.58 -33.56 -11.76
N LYS A 162 1.70 -34.25 -11.04
CA LYS A 162 0.32 -34.54 -11.46
C LYS A 162 -0.71 -33.56 -10.92
N GLN A 163 -0.29 -32.55 -10.17
CA GLN A 163 -1.18 -31.56 -9.62
C GLN A 163 -1.01 -30.23 -10.37
N GLN A 164 -2.14 -29.64 -10.73
CA GLN A 164 -2.17 -28.35 -11.41
C GLN A 164 -2.88 -27.35 -10.51
N PRO A 165 -2.21 -26.28 -10.09
CA PRO A 165 -2.82 -25.24 -9.28
C PRO A 165 -3.94 -24.55 -10.05
N ARG A 166 -5.04 -24.23 -9.35
CA ARG A 166 -6.20 -23.52 -9.88
C ARG A 166 -6.71 -22.54 -8.84
N VAL A 167 -6.96 -21.33 -9.28
CA VAL A 167 -7.63 -20.29 -8.48
C VAL A 167 -9.08 -20.19 -8.96
N THR A 168 -10.03 -20.29 -8.04
CA THR A 168 -11.47 -20.29 -8.36
C THR A 168 -12.06 -18.90 -8.58
N GLY A 169 -11.35 -17.84 -8.15
CA GLY A 169 -11.78 -16.46 -8.36
C GLY A 169 -12.87 -15.95 -7.39
N ASP A 170 -13.37 -16.79 -6.50
CA ASP A 170 -14.49 -16.46 -5.61
C ASP A 170 -14.04 -15.91 -4.24
N SER A 171 -12.75 -15.87 -3.97
CA SER A 171 -12.17 -15.56 -2.67
C SER A 171 -11.26 -14.32 -2.69
N GLU A 172 -10.18 -14.40 -1.93
CA GLU A 172 -9.12 -13.39 -1.84
C GLU A 172 -8.26 -13.27 -3.12
N LEU A 173 -8.31 -14.27 -4.00
CA LEU A 173 -7.55 -14.33 -5.24
C LEU A 173 -8.45 -14.14 -6.47
N GLU A 174 -7.95 -13.37 -7.45
CA GLU A 174 -8.63 -13.11 -8.72
C GLU A 174 -8.22 -14.12 -9.80
N SER A 175 -6.94 -14.49 -9.85
CA SER A 175 -6.37 -15.41 -10.83
C SER A 175 -5.03 -15.96 -10.36
N GLY A 176 -4.56 -17.02 -11.03
CA GLY A 176 -3.22 -17.55 -10.84
C GLY A 176 -2.72 -18.20 -12.13
N GLU A 177 -1.42 -18.15 -12.37
CA GLU A 177 -0.80 -18.72 -13.55
C GLU A 177 0.63 -19.20 -13.29
N TRP A 178 1.08 -20.17 -14.10
CA TRP A 178 2.49 -20.50 -14.22
C TRP A 178 3.20 -19.47 -15.09
N ILE A 179 4.29 -18.93 -14.60
CA ILE A 179 5.10 -17.95 -15.32
C ILE A 179 6.58 -18.19 -15.03
N SER A 180 7.45 -17.99 -16.02
CA SER A 180 8.87 -18.00 -15.71
C SER A 180 9.26 -16.80 -14.84
N ALA A 181 10.17 -17.02 -13.89
CA ALA A 181 10.60 -15.93 -12.99
C ALA A 181 11.17 -14.73 -13.75
N ARG A 182 11.86 -14.97 -14.88
CA ARG A 182 12.39 -13.93 -15.75
C ARG A 182 11.28 -13.12 -16.42
N GLU A 183 10.21 -13.78 -16.89
CA GLU A 183 9.08 -13.07 -17.50
C GLU A 183 8.25 -12.30 -16.45
N ALA A 184 8.04 -12.88 -15.27
CA ALA A 184 7.37 -12.18 -14.17
C ALA A 184 8.15 -10.92 -13.75
N TYR A 185 9.48 -11.02 -13.65
CA TYR A 185 10.35 -9.89 -13.36
C TYR A 185 10.32 -8.85 -14.48
N ARG A 186 10.36 -9.27 -15.76
CA ARG A 186 10.23 -8.39 -16.93
C ARG A 186 8.89 -7.63 -16.93
N LYS A 187 7.77 -8.29 -16.61
CA LYS A 187 6.46 -7.61 -16.48
C LYS A 187 6.51 -6.51 -15.42
N TRP A 188 7.20 -6.74 -14.30
CA TRP A 188 7.41 -5.70 -13.30
C TRP A 188 8.28 -4.56 -13.85
N GLU A 189 9.41 -4.85 -14.52
CA GLU A 189 10.28 -3.83 -15.14
C GLU A 189 9.53 -2.95 -16.15
N LEU A 190 8.55 -3.52 -16.85
CA LEU A 190 7.69 -2.79 -17.79
C LEU A 190 6.50 -2.09 -17.13
N SER A 191 6.39 -2.16 -15.80
CA SER A 191 5.27 -1.57 -15.04
C SER A 191 3.89 -2.19 -15.37
N GLU A 192 3.85 -3.41 -15.88
CA GLU A 192 2.62 -4.14 -16.20
C GLU A 192 1.96 -4.75 -14.96
N VAL A 193 2.76 -5.02 -13.92
CA VAL A 193 2.31 -5.64 -12.66
C VAL A 193 2.87 -4.91 -11.44
N LEU A 194 2.17 -5.04 -10.33
CA LEU A 194 2.60 -4.57 -9.00
C LEU A 194 2.91 -5.79 -8.13
N VAL A 195 4.05 -5.75 -7.47
CA VAL A 195 4.48 -6.81 -6.54
C VAL A 195 5.02 -6.19 -5.25
N PRO A 196 4.82 -6.82 -4.08
CA PRO A 196 5.44 -6.36 -2.84
C PRO A 196 6.94 -6.74 -2.80
N PRO A 197 7.75 -6.06 -1.96
CA PRO A 197 9.21 -6.25 -1.90
C PRO A 197 9.69 -7.70 -1.80
N PRO A 198 9.13 -8.57 -0.93
CA PRO A 198 9.61 -9.96 -0.84
C PRO A 198 9.35 -10.75 -2.14
N VAL A 199 8.23 -10.49 -2.82
CA VAL A 199 7.93 -11.13 -4.12
C VAL A 199 8.90 -10.62 -5.18
N LEU A 200 9.16 -9.31 -5.23
CA LEU A 200 10.14 -8.74 -6.15
C LEU A 200 11.53 -9.34 -5.95
N HIS A 201 11.98 -9.45 -4.69
CA HIS A 201 13.26 -10.05 -4.36
C HIS A 201 13.31 -11.53 -4.81
N ALA A 202 12.25 -12.29 -4.58
CA ALA A 202 12.15 -13.67 -5.03
C ALA A 202 12.22 -13.79 -6.57
N LEU A 203 11.49 -12.95 -7.30
CA LEU A 203 11.52 -12.95 -8.76
C LEU A 203 12.90 -12.60 -9.31
N LYS A 204 13.57 -11.56 -8.76
CA LYS A 204 14.95 -11.20 -9.14
C LYS A 204 15.93 -12.35 -8.89
N THR A 205 15.83 -12.97 -7.73
CA THR A 205 16.69 -14.10 -7.34
C THR A 205 16.50 -15.30 -8.25
N LEU A 206 15.26 -15.67 -8.55
CA LEU A 206 14.93 -16.81 -9.40
C LEU A 206 15.19 -16.54 -10.89
N ALA A 207 15.07 -15.31 -11.36
CA ALA A 207 15.37 -14.92 -12.74
C ALA A 207 16.83 -15.17 -13.13
N ALA A 208 17.73 -15.25 -12.15
CA ALA A 208 19.13 -15.64 -12.34
C ALA A 208 19.35 -17.19 -12.34
N GLY A 209 18.28 -17.98 -12.17
CA GLY A 209 18.28 -19.45 -12.20
C GLY A 209 18.43 -20.12 -10.83
N LEU A 210 18.19 -21.45 -10.82
CA LEU A 210 18.32 -22.32 -9.63
C LEU A 210 19.77 -22.79 -9.48
N THR A 211 20.62 -21.92 -9.01
CA THR A 211 22.05 -22.18 -8.77
C THR A 211 22.29 -22.76 -7.36
N ASN A 212 23.50 -23.27 -7.10
CA ASN A 212 23.81 -23.88 -5.81
C ASN A 212 23.81 -22.87 -4.65
N ASP A 213 24.02 -21.60 -4.93
CA ASP A 213 23.98 -20.47 -3.99
C ASP A 213 22.58 -19.82 -3.86
N LEU A 214 21.53 -20.48 -4.36
CA LEU A 214 20.19 -19.94 -4.41
C LEU A 214 19.69 -19.45 -3.04
N VAL A 215 19.83 -20.25 -1.99
CA VAL A 215 19.41 -19.89 -0.63
C VAL A 215 20.23 -18.69 -0.11
N GLU A 216 21.53 -18.69 -0.35
CA GLU A 216 22.40 -17.57 0.04
C GLU A 216 21.97 -16.27 -0.64
N ARG A 217 21.61 -16.30 -1.93
CA ARG A 217 21.09 -15.14 -2.66
C ARG A 217 19.74 -14.65 -2.12
N PHE A 218 18.83 -15.56 -1.74
CA PHE A 218 17.58 -15.18 -1.09
C PHE A 218 17.82 -14.51 0.26
N LEU A 219 18.81 -14.97 1.02
CA LEU A 219 19.15 -14.46 2.35
C LEU A 219 20.19 -13.31 2.31
N SER A 220 20.55 -12.81 1.12
CA SER A 220 21.60 -11.77 0.98
C SER A 220 21.16 -10.38 1.42
N VAL A 221 19.87 -10.14 1.62
CA VAL A 221 19.31 -8.83 2.00
C VAL A 221 18.87 -8.81 3.47
N PRO A 222 19.12 -7.71 4.20
CA PRO A 222 18.75 -7.63 5.62
C PRO A 222 17.26 -7.89 5.89
N GLU A 223 16.39 -7.46 4.98
CA GLU A 223 14.94 -7.62 5.09
C GLU A 223 14.49 -9.08 5.13
N ALA A 224 15.26 -10.00 4.52
CA ALA A 224 15.00 -11.45 4.60
C ALA A 224 15.28 -12.04 6.00
N HIS A 225 15.81 -11.24 6.93
CA HIS A 225 16.10 -11.57 8.33
C HIS A 225 15.28 -10.72 9.31
N GLN A 226 14.00 -10.50 9.01
CA GLN A 226 13.07 -9.70 9.83
C GLN A 226 13.42 -8.21 9.96
N GLN A 227 14.34 -7.69 9.16
CA GLN A 227 14.59 -6.25 9.17
C GLN A 227 13.44 -5.51 8.48
N PRO A 228 12.99 -4.37 9.01
CA PRO A 228 11.91 -3.60 8.38
C PRO A 228 12.31 -3.11 6.98
N THR A 229 11.47 -3.38 5.99
CA THR A 229 11.65 -2.82 4.65
C THR A 229 11.36 -1.32 4.69
N ARG A 230 12.37 -0.51 4.35
CA ARG A 230 12.24 0.95 4.29
C ARG A 230 12.20 1.48 2.86
N ARG A 231 12.99 0.88 1.96
CA ARG A 231 12.99 1.17 0.53
C ARG A 231 11.99 0.26 -0.17
N ILE A 232 10.81 0.77 -0.50
CA ILE A 232 9.70 -0.02 -1.05
C ILE A 232 9.47 0.40 -2.51
N GLU A 233 9.73 -0.50 -3.43
CA GLU A 233 9.60 -0.26 -4.85
C GLU A 233 8.51 -1.17 -5.43
N PHE A 234 7.24 -0.78 -5.30
CA PHE A 234 6.12 -1.52 -5.87
C PHE A 234 6.12 -1.50 -7.40
N ARG A 235 6.73 -0.48 -7.97
CA ARG A 235 6.89 -0.21 -9.41
C ARG A 235 8.30 0.30 -9.67
N PRO A 236 8.93 -0.05 -10.78
CA PRO A 236 10.27 0.44 -11.12
C PRO A 236 10.34 1.96 -11.11
N ASN A 237 11.44 2.48 -10.61
CA ASN A 237 11.74 3.92 -10.55
C ASN A 237 10.92 4.75 -9.56
N TYR A 238 10.05 4.12 -8.75
CA TYR A 238 9.21 4.76 -7.75
C TYR A 238 9.46 4.12 -6.38
N ILE A 239 10.38 4.69 -5.60
CA ILE A 239 10.62 4.26 -4.23
C ILE A 239 9.64 4.99 -3.32
N CYS A 240 8.81 4.25 -2.61
CA CYS A 240 8.08 4.71 -1.44
C CYS A 240 8.98 4.51 -0.22
N PHE A 241 9.30 5.58 0.49
CA PHE A 241 10.10 5.57 1.71
C PHE A 241 9.25 6.11 2.87
N PRO A 242 8.57 5.23 3.63
CA PRO A 242 7.71 5.65 4.72
C PRO A 242 8.55 6.23 5.87
N LEU A 243 8.27 7.45 6.23
CA LEU A 243 8.90 8.19 7.33
C LEU A 243 7.91 8.32 8.49
N ARG A 244 8.33 8.01 9.70
CA ARG A 244 7.54 8.29 10.89
C ARG A 244 7.36 9.81 11.02
N THR A 245 6.11 10.25 11.21
CA THR A 245 5.75 11.66 11.28
C THR A 245 4.72 11.91 12.39
N LYS A 246 4.47 13.19 12.68
CA LYS A 246 3.37 13.61 13.57
C LYS A 246 2.09 13.83 12.75
N THR A 247 1.67 12.81 12.02
CA THR A 247 0.44 12.82 11.23
C THR A 247 -0.79 12.45 12.05
N LEU A 248 -1.99 12.61 11.45
CA LEU A 248 -3.25 12.28 12.09
C LEU A 248 -3.53 10.77 12.09
N PRO A 249 -4.04 10.21 13.21
CA PRO A 249 -4.48 8.82 13.22
C PRO A 249 -5.57 8.54 12.16
N PRO A 250 -5.58 7.34 11.55
CA PRO A 250 -4.83 6.15 11.92
C PRO A 250 -3.42 6.06 11.32
N ALA A 251 -2.97 7.01 10.50
CA ALA A 251 -1.62 7.04 9.96
C ALA A 251 -0.58 7.33 11.07
N THR A 252 0.62 6.81 10.89
CA THR A 252 1.78 7.04 11.76
C THR A 252 3.02 7.44 10.97
N HIS A 253 2.93 7.33 9.65
CA HIS A 253 4.00 7.61 8.70
C HIS A 253 3.48 8.40 7.53
N THR A 254 4.32 9.24 6.96
CA THR A 254 4.12 9.89 5.67
C THR A 254 5.08 9.29 4.65
N ASN A 255 4.60 9.03 3.46
CA ASN A 255 5.40 8.48 2.38
C ASN A 255 6.20 9.59 1.69
N CYS A 256 7.53 9.55 1.83
CA CYS A 256 8.42 10.26 0.94
C CYS A 256 8.60 9.43 -0.34
N TYR A 257 8.52 10.06 -1.50
CA TYR A 257 8.77 9.38 -2.78
C TYR A 257 10.09 9.82 -3.38
N LEU A 258 10.91 8.83 -3.77
CA LEU A 258 12.11 9.05 -4.58
C LEU A 258 11.81 8.51 -5.97
N ILE A 259 11.62 9.43 -6.93
CA ILE A 259 11.41 9.08 -8.33
C ILE A 259 12.73 9.23 -9.03
N TYR A 260 13.21 8.19 -9.70
CA TYR A 260 14.57 8.19 -10.22
C TYR A 260 14.68 7.61 -11.63
N THR A 261 15.67 8.08 -12.36
CA THR A 261 16.13 7.56 -13.64
C THR A 261 17.57 7.04 -13.50
N SER A 262 18.25 6.74 -14.60
CA SER A 262 19.69 6.44 -14.57
C SER A 262 20.56 7.65 -14.19
N GLN A 263 20.03 8.89 -14.21
CA GLN A 263 20.82 10.12 -14.00
C GLN A 263 20.29 11.01 -12.87
N GLU A 264 18.99 11.08 -12.67
CA GLU A 264 18.39 12.04 -11.75
C GLU A 264 17.45 11.40 -10.73
N ILE A 265 17.30 12.07 -9.59
CA ILE A 265 16.40 11.74 -8.49
C ILE A 265 15.54 12.96 -8.22
N LEU A 266 14.22 12.78 -8.17
CA LEU A 266 13.26 13.73 -7.64
C LEU A 266 12.81 13.27 -6.26
N VAL A 267 12.90 14.13 -5.25
CA VAL A 267 12.46 13.84 -3.88
C VAL A 267 11.14 14.54 -3.62
N ILE A 268 10.11 13.81 -3.24
CA ILE A 268 8.77 14.36 -2.96
C ILE A 268 8.44 14.13 -1.49
N ASP A 269 8.09 15.19 -0.77
CA ASP A 269 7.64 15.22 0.62
C ASP A 269 8.60 14.51 1.62
N PRO A 270 9.82 15.01 1.86
CA PRO A 270 10.69 14.53 2.93
C PRO A 270 10.18 14.99 4.30
N GLY A 271 9.10 14.33 4.79
CA GLY A 271 8.19 14.90 5.80
C GLY A 271 8.61 14.77 7.27
N SER A 272 9.61 13.94 7.60
CA SER A 272 9.86 13.62 9.01
C SER A 272 10.64 14.68 9.78
N PRO A 273 10.18 15.06 10.99
CA PRO A 273 10.94 15.92 11.90
C PRO A 273 11.92 15.16 12.81
N TYR A 274 12.02 13.84 12.69
CA TYR A 274 12.83 13.00 13.57
C TYR A 274 14.19 12.70 12.95
N ASP A 275 15.28 12.89 13.71
CA ASP A 275 16.66 12.76 13.22
C ASP A 275 16.93 11.39 12.62
N GLU A 276 16.50 10.30 13.28
CA GLU A 276 16.67 8.93 12.83
C GLU A 276 15.99 8.64 11.47
N GLU A 277 14.86 9.31 11.21
CA GLU A 277 14.15 9.19 9.94
C GLU A 277 14.82 10.02 8.83
N GLN A 278 15.32 11.20 9.19
CA GLN A 278 16.07 12.08 8.29
C GLN A 278 17.40 11.44 7.87
N GLU A 279 18.12 10.84 8.81
CA GLU A 279 19.38 10.10 8.55
C GLU A 279 19.12 8.89 7.64
N ALA A 280 18.06 8.13 7.89
CA ALA A 280 17.71 6.98 7.07
C ALA A 280 17.32 7.38 5.64
N LEU A 281 16.55 8.47 5.46
CA LEU A 281 16.23 9.01 4.14
C LEU A 281 17.49 9.52 3.42
N ALA A 282 18.33 10.27 4.13
CA ALA A 282 19.58 10.78 3.59
C ALA A 282 20.49 9.63 3.13
N SER A 283 20.60 8.55 3.92
CA SER A 283 21.36 7.36 3.52
C SER A 283 20.80 6.71 2.24
N CYS A 284 19.48 6.58 2.13
CA CYS A 284 18.85 6.03 0.92
C CYS A 284 19.11 6.91 -0.33
N VAL A 285 19.11 8.24 -0.16
CA VAL A 285 19.44 9.17 -1.25
C VAL A 285 20.92 9.09 -1.61
N ASP A 286 21.82 8.96 -0.62
CA ASP A 286 23.25 8.78 -0.84
C ASP A 286 23.55 7.48 -1.62
N ASP A 287 22.84 6.39 -1.31
CA ASP A 287 22.98 5.13 -2.06
C ASP A 287 22.65 5.34 -3.54
N LEU A 288 21.53 6.03 -3.84
CA LEU A 288 21.15 6.37 -5.21
C LEU A 288 22.18 7.29 -5.90
N ILE A 289 22.76 8.25 -5.17
CA ILE A 289 23.83 9.12 -5.71
C ILE A 289 25.11 8.30 -5.97
N SER A 290 25.44 7.35 -5.10
CA SER A 290 26.62 6.48 -5.30
C SER A 290 26.51 5.61 -6.54
N GLU A 291 25.28 5.34 -7.00
CA GLU A 291 24.99 4.66 -8.27
C GLU A 291 25.10 5.60 -9.50
N GLY A 292 25.56 6.84 -9.34
CA GLY A 292 25.85 7.80 -10.42
C GLY A 292 24.73 8.81 -10.71
N ARG A 293 23.74 8.94 -9.83
CA ARG A 293 22.63 9.88 -9.98
C ARG A 293 22.88 11.20 -9.25
N THR A 294 22.13 12.23 -9.61
CA THR A 294 22.11 13.52 -8.92
C THR A 294 20.69 13.85 -8.45
N VAL A 295 20.56 14.49 -7.29
CA VAL A 295 19.24 15.01 -6.86
C VAL A 295 18.93 16.27 -7.66
N ARG A 296 17.88 16.21 -8.45
CA ARG A 296 17.40 17.33 -9.27
C ARG A 296 16.78 18.43 -8.43
N GLU A 297 15.78 18.06 -7.60
CA GLU A 297 15.02 18.98 -6.77
C GLU A 297 14.22 18.24 -5.67
N ILE A 298 13.81 19.00 -4.65
CA ILE A 298 12.87 18.59 -3.63
C ILE A 298 11.52 19.23 -3.95
N VAL A 299 10.48 18.43 -4.08
CA VAL A 299 9.12 18.88 -4.41
C VAL A 299 8.20 18.68 -3.22
N LEU A 300 7.35 19.66 -2.93
CA LEU A 300 6.35 19.58 -1.89
C LEU A 300 4.95 19.49 -2.52
N THR A 301 4.20 18.46 -2.13
CA THR A 301 2.81 18.34 -2.56
C THR A 301 1.94 19.41 -1.92
N HIS A 302 2.15 19.72 -0.63
CA HIS A 302 1.41 20.72 0.12
C HIS A 302 2.13 21.16 1.41
N VAL A 303 1.47 21.97 2.24
CA VAL A 303 2.07 22.71 3.35
C VAL A 303 2.10 21.98 4.69
N HIS A 304 1.46 20.81 4.84
CA HIS A 304 1.33 20.18 6.15
C HIS A 304 2.67 19.75 6.75
N PRO A 305 2.85 19.88 8.08
CA PRO A 305 4.14 19.66 8.73
C PRO A 305 4.73 18.27 8.51
N ASP A 306 3.90 17.27 8.36
CA ASP A 306 4.31 15.88 8.13
C ASP A 306 4.73 15.58 6.68
N HIS A 307 4.63 16.56 5.77
CA HIS A 307 5.17 16.50 4.40
C HIS A 307 6.43 17.36 4.21
N ILE A 308 6.66 18.33 5.10
CA ILE A 308 7.74 19.30 4.96
C ILE A 308 8.84 19.18 6.04
N GLY A 309 8.61 18.41 7.11
CA GLY A 309 9.41 18.45 8.33
C GLY A 309 10.91 18.11 8.18
N GLY A 310 11.28 17.34 7.16
CA GLY A 310 12.68 16.95 6.89
C GLY A 310 13.37 17.73 5.77
N VAL A 311 12.70 18.70 5.13
CA VAL A 311 13.24 19.46 3.98
C VAL A 311 14.58 20.10 4.29
N HIS A 312 14.68 20.82 5.40
CA HIS A 312 15.91 21.50 5.79
C HIS A 312 17.05 20.54 6.09
N ALA A 313 16.75 19.44 6.77
CA ALA A 313 17.75 18.42 7.12
C ALA A 313 18.30 17.76 5.86
N LEU A 314 17.45 17.33 4.93
CA LEU A 314 17.88 16.72 3.69
C LEU A 314 18.67 17.70 2.82
N ASN A 315 18.21 18.94 2.64
CA ASN A 315 18.92 19.94 1.85
C ASN A 315 20.26 20.32 2.49
N GLY A 316 20.33 20.41 3.82
CA GLY A 316 21.57 20.61 4.58
C GLY A 316 22.56 19.46 4.38
N HIS A 317 22.09 18.21 4.45
CA HIS A 317 22.90 17.02 4.20
C HIS A 317 23.48 17.01 2.78
N LEU A 318 22.64 17.23 1.76
CA LEU A 318 23.06 17.27 0.36
C LEU A 318 24.10 18.35 0.11
N ARG A 319 23.90 19.54 0.68
CA ARG A 319 24.88 20.64 0.60
C ARG A 319 26.23 20.25 1.23
N ALA A 320 26.19 19.68 2.42
CA ALA A 320 27.42 19.34 3.15
C ALA A 320 28.20 18.21 2.49
N LYS A 321 27.53 17.19 1.98
CA LYS A 321 28.15 15.95 1.49
C LYS A 321 28.42 15.98 -0.03
N HIS A 322 27.52 16.60 -0.81
CA HIS A 322 27.57 16.58 -2.28
C HIS A 322 27.85 17.96 -2.91
N GLY A 323 28.09 18.99 -2.10
CA GLY A 323 28.64 20.28 -2.55
C GLY A 323 27.64 21.26 -3.16
N GLY A 324 26.34 21.00 -3.13
CA GLY A 324 25.32 21.90 -3.67
C GLY A 324 24.01 21.85 -2.88
N ALA A 325 23.38 23.02 -2.69
CA ALA A 325 21.97 23.06 -2.26
C ALA A 325 21.08 22.65 -3.43
N VAL A 326 20.06 21.87 -3.13
CA VAL A 326 19.06 21.41 -4.10
C VAL A 326 17.88 22.37 -4.07
N ALA A 327 17.34 22.72 -5.24
CA ALA A 327 16.19 23.59 -5.36
C ALA A 327 14.93 22.94 -4.71
N ILE A 328 14.11 23.77 -4.07
CA ILE A 328 12.84 23.38 -3.49
C ILE A 328 11.72 23.97 -4.34
N ALA A 329 10.81 23.11 -4.79
CA ALA A 329 9.68 23.47 -5.64
C ALA A 329 8.35 23.12 -4.98
N ALA A 330 7.36 23.99 -5.17
CA ALA A 330 6.01 23.79 -4.67
C ALA A 330 5.01 24.66 -5.47
N HIS A 331 3.72 24.44 -5.27
CA HIS A 331 2.73 25.37 -5.79
C HIS A 331 2.84 26.75 -5.09
N ARG A 332 2.56 27.84 -5.80
CA ARG A 332 2.62 29.21 -5.27
C ARG A 332 1.85 29.36 -3.95
N ARG A 333 0.63 28.81 -3.87
CA ARG A 333 -0.19 28.86 -2.64
C ARG A 333 0.41 28.08 -1.47
N THR A 334 1.13 26.98 -1.74
CA THR A 334 1.91 26.27 -0.71
C THR A 334 3.00 27.19 -0.17
N SER A 335 3.76 27.86 -1.04
CA SER A 335 4.78 28.85 -0.64
C SER A 335 4.21 29.98 0.21
N GLU A 336 3.05 30.52 -0.14
CA GLU A 336 2.35 31.55 0.64
C GLU A 336 1.95 31.04 2.03
N SER A 337 1.43 29.80 2.13
CA SER A 337 1.02 29.19 3.40
C SER A 337 2.21 28.82 4.28
N LEU A 338 3.39 28.53 3.72
CA LEU A 338 4.64 28.28 4.45
C LEU A 338 5.17 29.52 5.21
N LYS A 339 4.74 30.73 4.84
CA LYS A 339 5.07 32.00 5.53
C LYS A 339 6.58 32.20 5.77
N GLY A 340 7.42 31.73 4.85
CA GLY A 340 8.88 31.83 4.93
C GLY A 340 9.56 30.77 5.81
N GLN A 341 8.86 29.80 6.33
CA GLN A 341 9.47 28.66 7.04
C GLN A 341 10.40 27.86 6.13
N ILE A 342 10.03 27.72 4.85
CA ILE A 342 10.84 27.09 3.81
C ILE A 342 10.86 28.06 2.63
N HIS A 343 12.06 28.33 2.11
CA HIS A 343 12.22 29.07 0.87
C HIS A 343 11.92 28.16 -0.32
N VAL A 344 10.94 28.54 -1.14
CA VAL A 344 10.59 27.86 -2.39
C VAL A 344 11.30 28.59 -3.53
N ASP A 345 12.21 27.87 -4.20
CA ASP A 345 13.06 28.47 -5.25
C ASP A 345 12.30 28.71 -6.55
N HIS A 346 11.35 27.86 -6.89
CA HIS A 346 10.48 28.05 -8.06
C HIS A 346 9.09 27.41 -7.84
N PHE A 347 8.11 27.88 -8.63
CA PHE A 347 6.74 27.45 -8.51
C PHE A 347 6.38 26.41 -9.57
N ILE A 348 5.62 25.40 -9.13
CA ILE A 348 5.00 24.42 -10.00
C ILE A 348 3.53 24.80 -10.14
N GLU A 349 3.15 25.21 -11.35
CA GLU A 349 1.77 25.57 -11.68
C GLU A 349 1.02 24.38 -12.28
N ASP A 350 -0.31 24.48 -12.35
CA ASP A 350 -1.17 23.47 -12.95
C ASP A 350 -0.74 23.14 -14.40
N GLY A 351 -0.61 21.84 -14.71
CA GLY A 351 -0.19 21.37 -16.02
C GLY A 351 1.31 21.41 -16.29
N ALA A 352 2.13 21.96 -15.37
CA ALA A 352 3.59 21.92 -15.50
C ALA A 352 4.10 20.48 -15.59
N VAL A 353 5.17 20.24 -16.34
CA VAL A 353 5.77 18.92 -16.50
C VAL A 353 7.17 18.92 -15.89
N LEU A 354 7.37 18.05 -14.90
CA LEU A 354 8.67 17.77 -14.32
C LEU A 354 9.31 16.65 -15.14
N GLU A 355 10.35 16.97 -15.91
CA GLU A 355 11.09 15.99 -16.70
C GLU A 355 12.38 15.60 -15.99
N LEU A 356 12.60 14.30 -15.80
CA LEU A 356 13.86 13.75 -15.30
C LEU A 356 14.68 13.26 -16.48
N ASN A 357 15.95 13.68 -16.53
CA ASN A 357 16.90 13.20 -17.51
C ASN A 357 17.35 11.76 -17.20
N GLY A 358 17.71 11.01 -18.24
CA GLY A 358 18.19 9.62 -18.13
C GLY A 358 17.13 8.60 -18.57
N GLU A 359 17.44 7.33 -18.32
CA GLU A 359 16.57 6.21 -18.70
C GLU A 359 15.98 5.52 -17.45
N PRO A 360 14.70 5.13 -17.48
CA PRO A 360 13.73 5.56 -18.49
C PRO A 360 13.44 7.07 -18.38
N GLN A 361 13.11 7.74 -19.47
CA GLN A 361 12.66 9.11 -19.40
C GLN A 361 11.34 9.18 -18.60
N ILE A 362 11.32 9.99 -17.54
CA ILE A 362 10.14 10.18 -16.69
C ILE A 362 9.65 11.61 -16.82
N LYS A 363 8.34 11.75 -17.08
CA LYS A 363 7.65 13.03 -17.17
C LYS A 363 6.44 13.00 -16.24
N LEU A 364 6.48 13.81 -15.20
CA LEU A 364 5.40 13.95 -14.23
C LEU A 364 4.62 15.23 -14.52
N ARG A 365 3.37 15.11 -14.95
CA ARG A 365 2.47 16.25 -15.09
C ARG A 365 1.92 16.64 -13.73
N ALA A 366 2.15 17.87 -13.32
CA ALA A 366 1.58 18.43 -12.12
C ALA A 366 0.10 18.77 -12.33
N LEU A 367 -0.71 18.43 -11.35
CA LEU A 367 -2.13 18.74 -11.29
C LEU A 367 -2.37 19.55 -10.02
N HIS A 368 -2.79 20.80 -10.15
CA HIS A 368 -3.24 21.56 -9.00
C HIS A 368 -4.60 21.02 -8.57
N THR A 369 -4.63 20.42 -7.38
CA THR A 369 -5.76 19.68 -6.82
C THR A 369 -6.11 20.22 -5.43
N PRO A 370 -6.59 21.47 -5.34
CA PRO A 370 -6.92 22.10 -4.06
C PRO A 370 -8.07 21.39 -3.37
N GLY A 371 -8.16 21.58 -2.05
CA GLY A 371 -9.26 21.09 -1.24
C GLY A 371 -8.83 20.47 0.07
N HIS A 372 -7.82 19.61 0.10
CA HIS A 372 -7.14 19.21 1.33
C HIS A 372 -6.24 20.35 1.84
N ALA A 373 -5.48 20.94 0.93
CA ALA A 373 -4.74 22.18 1.12
C ALA A 373 -4.86 23.05 -0.13
N ARG A 374 -4.78 24.38 0.02
CA ARG A 374 -4.98 25.34 -1.08
C ARG A 374 -4.01 25.18 -2.23
N GLY A 375 -2.76 24.82 -1.93
CA GLY A 375 -1.68 24.65 -2.90
C GLY A 375 -1.36 23.20 -3.21
N HIS A 376 -2.29 22.26 -2.95
CA HIS A 376 -2.02 20.84 -3.12
C HIS A 376 -1.76 20.47 -4.59
N LEU A 377 -0.69 19.67 -4.81
CA LEU A 377 -0.30 19.13 -6.10
C LEU A 377 -0.37 17.60 -6.08
N CYS A 378 -0.89 17.01 -7.16
CA CYS A 378 -0.68 15.63 -7.54
C CYS A 378 0.27 15.57 -8.74
N PHE A 379 0.93 14.42 -8.96
CA PHE A 379 1.84 14.22 -10.09
C PHE A 379 1.47 12.95 -10.84
N HIS A 380 1.18 13.10 -12.13
CA HIS A 380 0.76 12.01 -13.02
C HIS A 380 1.84 11.66 -14.03
N ASP A 381 2.34 10.43 -14.01
CA ASP A 381 3.14 9.85 -15.09
C ASP A 381 2.21 9.24 -16.14
N GLU A 382 2.00 9.97 -17.24
CA GLU A 382 1.13 9.54 -18.34
C GLU A 382 1.61 8.26 -19.01
N ARG A 383 2.91 7.97 -18.98
CA ARG A 383 3.51 6.78 -19.59
C ARG A 383 3.13 5.50 -18.85
N THR A 384 3.13 5.53 -17.54
CA THR A 384 2.88 4.36 -16.69
C THR A 384 1.51 4.36 -16.03
N GLY A 385 0.80 5.49 -16.06
CA GLY A 385 -0.45 5.69 -15.32
C GLY A 385 -0.28 5.76 -13.81
N ALA A 386 0.93 6.05 -13.32
CA ALA A 386 1.17 6.26 -11.90
C ALA A 386 0.72 7.66 -11.48
N LEU A 387 0.00 7.76 -10.37
CA LEU A 387 -0.45 9.01 -9.78
C LEU A 387 0.08 9.15 -8.36
N ILE A 388 0.96 10.12 -8.10
CA ILE A 388 1.33 10.54 -6.75
C ILE A 388 0.27 11.52 -6.31
N SER A 389 -0.56 11.14 -5.35
CA SER A 389 -1.78 11.86 -4.96
C SER A 389 -1.64 12.69 -3.70
N GLY A 390 -0.46 12.67 -3.04
CA GLY A 390 -0.31 13.33 -1.75
C GLY A 390 -1.46 12.94 -0.80
N ASP A 391 -2.06 13.93 -0.17
CA ASP A 391 -3.17 13.74 0.76
C ASP A 391 -4.56 13.97 0.15
N ASN A 392 -4.68 14.03 -1.17
CA ASN A 392 -6.01 14.01 -1.77
C ASN A 392 -6.64 12.61 -1.74
N VAL A 393 -5.85 11.56 -1.97
CA VAL A 393 -6.28 10.16 -1.82
C VAL A 393 -5.14 9.36 -1.21
N VAL A 394 -5.37 8.72 -0.07
CA VAL A 394 -4.35 7.93 0.64
C VAL A 394 -4.65 6.42 0.56
N GLY A 395 -3.64 5.60 0.84
CA GLY A 395 -3.71 4.16 0.71
C GLY A 395 -4.76 3.50 1.61
N PHE A 396 -5.02 4.06 2.79
CA PHE A 396 -6.07 3.60 3.69
C PHE A 396 -6.63 4.76 4.53
N GLY A 397 -7.88 4.60 5.02
CA GLY A 397 -8.58 5.65 5.76
C GLY A 397 -9.11 6.76 4.85
N SER A 398 -9.31 7.93 5.42
CA SER A 398 -9.71 9.16 4.71
C SER A 398 -8.93 10.34 5.25
N VAL A 399 -8.84 11.41 4.46
CA VAL A 399 -8.14 12.64 4.85
C VAL A 399 -9.08 13.63 5.50
N LEU A 400 -8.55 14.49 6.36
CA LEU A 400 -9.29 15.60 6.94
C LEU A 400 -9.32 16.77 5.94
N ILE A 401 -10.48 17.34 5.73
CA ILE A 401 -10.65 18.63 5.03
C ILE A 401 -10.97 19.65 6.09
N ASP A 402 -10.05 20.57 6.31
CA ASP A 402 -10.04 21.46 7.48
C ASP A 402 -9.95 22.93 7.09
N PRO A 403 -11.06 23.68 7.12
CA PRO A 403 -11.03 25.11 6.88
C PRO A 403 -10.16 25.87 7.91
N PRO A 404 -9.53 26.99 7.53
CA PRO A 404 -9.62 27.68 6.24
C PRO A 404 -8.63 27.19 5.16
N GLU A 405 -7.74 26.25 5.46
CA GLU A 405 -6.79 25.70 4.47
C GLU A 405 -7.50 24.69 3.56
N GLY A 406 -8.41 23.87 4.13
CA GLY A 406 -9.25 22.92 3.41
C GLY A 406 -10.53 23.55 2.85
N ASP A 407 -11.03 22.99 1.72
CA ASP A 407 -12.27 23.38 1.06
C ASP A 407 -12.94 22.15 0.44
N MET A 408 -14.12 21.77 0.94
CA MET A 408 -14.81 20.54 0.51
C MET A 408 -15.30 20.61 -0.94
N ARG A 409 -15.70 21.78 -1.43
CA ARG A 409 -16.13 21.95 -2.83
C ARG A 409 -14.95 21.76 -3.78
N ALA A 410 -13.84 22.43 -3.50
CA ALA A 410 -12.60 22.31 -4.27
C ALA A 410 -12.07 20.87 -4.22
N TYR A 411 -12.15 20.20 -3.05
CA TYR A 411 -11.74 18.82 -2.87
C TYR A 411 -12.51 17.84 -3.76
N LEU A 412 -13.84 17.93 -3.76
CA LEU A 412 -14.70 17.10 -4.62
C LEU A 412 -14.44 17.36 -6.12
N ALA A 413 -14.20 18.62 -6.50
CA ALA A 413 -13.81 18.96 -7.87
C ALA A 413 -12.46 18.35 -8.24
N SER A 414 -11.49 18.38 -7.33
CA SER A 414 -10.16 17.77 -7.51
C SER A 414 -10.25 16.25 -7.65
N LEU A 415 -11.06 15.56 -6.82
CA LEU A 415 -11.30 14.13 -6.95
C LEU A 415 -11.92 13.76 -8.30
N LYS A 416 -12.93 14.52 -8.77
CA LYS A 416 -13.55 14.31 -10.09
C LYS A 416 -12.53 14.48 -11.21
N ARG A 417 -11.70 15.52 -11.13
CA ARG A 417 -10.61 15.75 -12.09
C ARG A 417 -9.61 14.59 -12.11
N MET A 418 -9.21 14.09 -10.94
CA MET A 418 -8.33 12.91 -10.86
C MET A 418 -9.00 11.66 -11.45
N ARG A 419 -10.30 11.50 -11.23
CA ARG A 419 -11.10 10.39 -11.78
C ARG A 419 -11.15 10.39 -13.32
N GLU A 420 -11.05 11.56 -13.95
CA GLU A 420 -11.06 11.76 -15.41
C GLU A 420 -9.70 11.53 -16.07
N LEU A 421 -8.62 11.36 -15.30
CA LEU A 421 -7.31 11.05 -15.87
C LEU A 421 -7.33 9.71 -16.61
N PRO A 422 -6.75 9.62 -17.82
CA PRO A 422 -6.71 8.38 -18.56
C PRO A 422 -5.69 7.39 -17.97
N ASN A 423 -5.99 6.10 -18.11
CA ASN A 423 -5.06 4.99 -17.90
C ASN A 423 -4.38 4.95 -16.52
N LEU A 424 -5.04 5.44 -15.46
CA LEU A 424 -4.51 5.28 -14.12
C LEU A 424 -4.34 3.79 -13.78
N SER A 425 -3.15 3.42 -13.34
CA SER A 425 -2.78 2.03 -13.03
C SER A 425 -2.42 1.81 -11.56
N VAL A 426 -1.87 2.83 -10.92
CA VAL A 426 -1.52 2.81 -9.50
C VAL A 426 -1.61 4.21 -8.91
N LEU A 427 -2.03 4.28 -7.64
CA LEU A 427 -2.05 5.52 -6.87
C LEU A 427 -1.06 5.38 -5.70
N PHE A 428 -0.23 6.40 -5.52
CA PHE A 428 0.75 6.57 -4.46
C PHE A 428 0.33 7.73 -3.57
N GLY A 429 -0.33 7.42 -2.44
CA GLY A 429 -0.82 8.41 -1.49
C GLY A 429 0.25 8.87 -0.50
N GLY A 430 0.03 10.01 0.15
CA GLY A 430 0.90 10.50 1.22
C GLY A 430 0.97 9.55 2.42
N HIS A 431 -0.03 8.69 2.60
CA HIS A 431 -0.10 7.71 3.69
C HIS A 431 -0.56 6.34 3.22
N GLY A 432 0.01 5.30 3.85
CA GLY A 432 -0.37 3.90 3.60
C GLY A 432 0.21 3.31 2.31
N PRO A 433 -0.19 2.09 1.95
CA PRO A 433 0.35 1.38 0.79
C PRO A 433 -0.16 1.94 -0.53
N ALA A 434 0.53 1.59 -1.63
CA ALA A 434 0.07 1.87 -2.98
C ALA A 434 -1.27 1.16 -3.28
N VAL A 435 -2.07 1.77 -4.16
CA VAL A 435 -3.41 1.30 -4.54
C VAL A 435 -3.43 0.92 -6.01
N ALA A 436 -3.66 -0.36 -6.30
CA ALA A 436 -3.68 -0.90 -7.67
C ALA A 436 -4.98 -0.64 -8.45
N ASN A 437 -6.01 -0.13 -7.79
CA ASN A 437 -7.26 0.27 -8.46
C ASN A 437 -7.59 1.73 -8.13
N PRO A 438 -6.89 2.70 -8.77
CA PRO A 438 -7.05 4.12 -8.52
C PRO A 438 -8.48 4.62 -8.68
N TYR A 439 -9.14 4.22 -9.77
CA TYR A 439 -10.49 4.67 -10.09
C TYR A 439 -11.51 4.28 -9.02
N LYS A 440 -11.49 3.01 -8.60
CA LYS A 440 -12.34 2.54 -7.51
C LYS A 440 -12.08 3.31 -6.22
N LYS A 441 -10.81 3.55 -5.90
CA LYS A 441 -10.43 4.27 -4.68
C LYS A 441 -10.90 5.72 -4.69
N ILE A 442 -10.79 6.40 -5.83
CA ILE A 442 -11.28 7.77 -6.00
C ILE A 442 -12.82 7.80 -5.89
N ASP A 443 -13.52 6.83 -6.53
CA ASP A 443 -14.98 6.72 -6.45
C ASP A 443 -15.45 6.46 -5.01
N GLU A 444 -14.73 5.63 -4.23
CA GLU A 444 -14.99 5.41 -2.79
C GLU A 444 -14.88 6.72 -1.99
N TYR A 445 -13.88 7.56 -2.30
CA TYR A 445 -13.70 8.86 -1.65
C TYR A 445 -14.84 9.83 -1.98
N ILE A 446 -15.21 9.91 -3.25
CA ILE A 446 -16.32 10.77 -3.70
C ILE A 446 -17.63 10.33 -3.01
N SER A 447 -17.96 9.05 -3.07
CA SER A 447 -19.18 8.50 -2.48
C SER A 447 -19.24 8.75 -0.97
N HIS A 448 -18.15 8.47 -0.26
CA HIS A 448 -18.06 8.70 1.18
C HIS A 448 -18.30 10.17 1.56
N ARG A 449 -17.76 11.14 0.78
CA ARG A 449 -17.99 12.56 1.04
C ARG A 449 -19.45 12.98 0.79
N LEU A 450 -20.05 12.51 -0.28
CA LEU A 450 -21.45 12.81 -0.62
C LEU A 450 -22.42 12.18 0.40
N GLU A 451 -22.19 10.92 0.81
CA GLU A 451 -22.96 10.27 1.85
C GLU A 451 -22.91 11.03 3.19
N ARG A 452 -21.70 11.49 3.59
CA ARG A 452 -21.54 12.32 4.80
C ARG A 452 -22.26 13.66 4.67
N GLU A 453 -22.22 14.29 3.51
CA GLU A 453 -22.94 15.54 3.24
C GLU A 453 -24.46 15.37 3.36
N GLU A 454 -24.99 14.29 2.81
CA GLU A 454 -26.43 13.96 2.93
C GLU A 454 -26.84 13.76 4.39
N LEU A 455 -26.03 13.04 5.18
CA LEU A 455 -26.29 12.82 6.61
C LEU A 455 -26.23 14.14 7.41
N ILE A 456 -25.29 15.02 7.10
CA ILE A 456 -25.16 16.35 7.72
C ILE A 456 -26.39 17.19 7.38
N LEU A 457 -26.79 17.25 6.12
CA LEU A 457 -27.96 18.00 5.68
C LEU A 457 -29.26 17.46 6.31
N ALA A 458 -29.40 16.13 6.43
CA ALA A 458 -30.52 15.50 7.13
C ALA A 458 -30.56 15.91 8.61
N ALA A 459 -29.42 15.88 9.30
CA ALA A 459 -29.35 16.31 10.70
C ALA A 459 -29.77 17.77 10.90
N VAL A 460 -29.38 18.68 9.97
CA VAL A 460 -29.82 20.09 10.00
C VAL A 460 -31.33 20.21 9.76
N ARG A 461 -31.88 19.44 8.80
CA ARG A 461 -33.35 19.41 8.54
C ARG A 461 -34.16 18.88 9.72
N GLU A 462 -33.55 17.99 10.52
CA GLU A 462 -34.14 17.46 11.76
C GLU A 462 -33.92 18.37 12.98
N GLY A 463 -33.40 19.60 12.76
CA GLY A 463 -33.30 20.64 13.79
C GLY A 463 -31.96 20.66 14.54
N ALA A 464 -30.88 20.06 14.03
CA ALA A 464 -29.56 20.34 14.55
C ALA A 464 -29.11 21.74 14.11
N THR A 465 -28.69 22.57 15.06
CA THR A 465 -28.36 23.99 14.83
C THR A 465 -26.88 24.29 15.01
N THR A 466 -26.10 23.35 15.51
CA THR A 466 -24.65 23.51 15.75
C THR A 466 -23.85 22.36 15.16
N SER A 467 -22.57 22.60 14.82
CA SER A 467 -21.63 21.56 14.38
C SER A 467 -21.52 20.41 15.38
N LYS A 468 -21.56 20.70 16.69
CA LYS A 468 -21.49 19.67 17.76
C LYS A 468 -22.73 18.77 17.78
N GLU A 469 -23.92 19.34 17.61
CA GLU A 469 -25.16 18.55 17.52
C GLU A 469 -25.15 17.65 16.28
N ILE A 470 -24.64 18.15 15.16
CA ILE A 470 -24.47 17.38 13.92
C ILE A 470 -23.49 16.24 14.13
N VAL A 471 -22.33 16.50 14.76
CA VAL A 471 -21.36 15.43 15.09
C VAL A 471 -21.99 14.35 15.95
N ALA A 472 -22.74 14.72 16.97
CA ALA A 472 -23.41 13.75 17.86
C ALA A 472 -24.40 12.83 17.12
N ARG A 473 -25.04 13.32 16.04
CA ARG A 473 -25.99 12.55 15.23
C ARG A 473 -25.34 11.75 14.11
N VAL A 474 -24.35 12.34 13.43
CA VAL A 474 -23.74 11.79 12.19
C VAL A 474 -22.54 10.89 12.49
N TYR A 475 -21.87 11.10 13.61
CA TYR A 475 -20.63 10.38 14.00
C TYR A 475 -20.81 9.62 15.33
N PHE A 476 -22.03 9.10 15.59
CA PHE A 476 -22.38 8.36 16.80
C PHE A 476 -21.56 7.08 17.01
N ASP A 477 -21.03 6.51 15.91
CA ASP A 477 -20.20 5.31 15.86
C ASP A 477 -18.70 5.60 16.04
N VAL A 478 -18.31 6.89 16.11
CA VAL A 478 -16.93 7.33 16.23
C VAL A 478 -16.59 7.61 17.71
N SER A 479 -15.37 7.23 18.11
CA SER A 479 -14.89 7.48 19.48
C SER A 479 -15.01 8.97 19.85
N PRO A 480 -15.48 9.33 21.06
CA PRO A 480 -15.55 10.71 21.52
C PRO A 480 -14.23 11.49 21.42
N LYS A 481 -13.08 10.80 21.48
CA LYS A 481 -11.76 11.42 21.28
C LYS A 481 -11.56 11.96 19.85
N ALA A 482 -12.29 11.45 18.88
CA ALA A 482 -12.22 11.90 17.49
C ALA A 482 -13.30 12.94 17.13
N HIS A 483 -14.23 13.28 18.05
CA HIS A 483 -15.32 14.22 17.80
C HIS A 483 -14.79 15.62 17.41
N ALA A 484 -13.69 16.10 18.01
CA ALA A 484 -13.12 17.38 17.63
C ALA A 484 -12.64 17.42 16.17
N MET A 485 -12.09 16.29 15.68
CA MET A 485 -11.70 16.14 14.27
C MET A 485 -12.93 16.00 13.35
N ALA A 486 -13.93 15.25 13.78
CA ALA A 486 -15.21 15.13 13.07
C ALA A 486 -15.92 16.47 12.95
N GLU A 487 -15.87 17.34 13.98
CA GLU A 487 -16.44 18.68 13.95
C GLU A 487 -15.80 19.55 12.86
N ARG A 488 -14.48 19.49 12.70
CA ARG A 488 -13.77 20.22 11.62
C ARG A 488 -14.22 19.74 10.23
N ALA A 489 -14.39 18.42 10.04
CA ALA A 489 -14.92 17.89 8.80
C ALA A 489 -16.39 18.31 8.55
N VAL A 490 -17.22 18.36 9.59
CA VAL A 490 -18.60 18.89 9.51
C VAL A 490 -18.59 20.34 9.08
N VAL A 491 -17.72 21.19 9.64
CA VAL A 491 -17.59 22.60 9.25
C VAL A 491 -17.29 22.73 7.75
N ALA A 492 -16.37 21.91 7.21
CA ALA A 492 -16.05 21.94 5.78
C ALA A 492 -17.25 21.59 4.89
N HIS A 493 -18.05 20.60 5.29
CA HIS A 493 -19.31 20.28 4.59
C HIS A 493 -20.36 21.39 4.71
N LEU A 494 -20.50 21.99 5.89
CA LEU A 494 -21.43 23.10 6.11
C LEU A 494 -21.08 24.32 5.26
N GLU A 495 -19.80 24.69 5.15
CA GLU A 495 -19.36 25.78 4.28
C GLU A 495 -19.72 25.51 2.81
N LYS A 496 -19.56 24.26 2.36
CA LYS A 496 -19.99 23.85 1.02
C LYS A 496 -21.51 23.94 0.87
N LEU A 497 -22.29 23.38 1.80
CA LEU A 497 -23.75 23.40 1.77
C LEU A 497 -24.32 24.82 1.84
N GLU A 498 -23.68 25.73 2.59
CA GLU A 498 -24.02 27.15 2.64
C GLU A 498 -23.76 27.84 1.30
N ALA A 499 -22.59 27.58 0.69
CA ALA A 499 -22.27 28.08 -0.64
C ALA A 499 -23.16 27.50 -1.75
N ASP A 500 -23.72 26.29 -1.56
CA ASP A 500 -24.69 25.67 -2.45
C ASP A 500 -26.14 26.15 -2.19
N GLY A 501 -26.35 26.97 -1.15
CA GLY A 501 -27.66 27.47 -0.77
C GLY A 501 -28.57 26.45 -0.09
N SER A 502 -28.05 25.29 0.34
CA SER A 502 -28.81 24.22 0.99
C SER A 502 -29.01 24.45 2.49
N VAL A 503 -28.09 25.20 3.11
CA VAL A 503 -28.19 25.65 4.50
C VAL A 503 -27.89 27.14 4.58
N SER A 504 -28.31 27.78 5.67
CA SER A 504 -27.97 29.16 5.99
C SER A 504 -27.49 29.26 7.43
N ARG A 505 -26.57 30.19 7.67
CA ARG A 505 -26.03 30.51 8.99
C ARG A 505 -26.58 31.85 9.45
N ALA A 506 -27.15 31.89 10.64
CA ALA A 506 -27.63 33.13 11.26
C ALA A 506 -26.49 33.93 11.93
N SER A 507 -26.77 35.13 12.39
CA SER A 507 -25.80 36.01 13.07
C SER A 507 -25.30 35.48 14.42
N ASP A 508 -25.99 34.52 15.01
CA ASP A 508 -25.61 33.81 16.23
C ASP A 508 -24.92 32.46 15.94
N ASP A 509 -24.45 32.28 14.69
CA ASP A 509 -23.85 31.07 14.18
C ASP A 509 -24.75 29.83 14.15
N SER A 510 -26.05 29.98 14.44
CA SER A 510 -27.00 28.87 14.29
C SER A 510 -27.22 28.50 12.82
N ILE A 511 -27.31 27.19 12.56
CA ILE A 511 -27.44 26.61 11.22
C ILE A 511 -28.88 26.17 11.00
N SER A 512 -29.41 26.45 9.81
CA SER A 512 -30.75 26.00 9.42
C SER A 512 -30.77 25.57 7.95
N ALA A 513 -31.62 24.60 7.62
CA ALA A 513 -31.85 24.21 6.24
C ALA A 513 -32.62 25.30 5.50
N THR A 514 -32.16 25.63 4.30
CA THR A 514 -32.88 26.54 3.41
C THR A 514 -34.14 25.83 2.91
N LYS A 515 -35.29 26.51 2.97
CA LYS A 515 -36.55 25.96 2.42
C LYS A 515 -36.37 25.80 0.90
N ALA A 516 -36.64 24.61 0.38
CA ALA A 516 -36.76 24.45 -1.06
C ALA A 516 -37.79 25.46 -1.56
N ASN A 517 -37.41 26.33 -2.49
CA ASN A 517 -38.42 27.10 -3.23
C ASN A 517 -39.20 26.08 -4.08
N ASP A 518 -40.46 25.85 -3.71
CA ASP A 518 -41.42 25.06 -4.48
C ASP A 518 -41.62 25.64 -5.90
#